data_04fba678584e8cbb7553974b47ebf1ff
#
_entry.id   04fba678584e8cbb7553974b47ebf1ff
#
_cell.length_a   1.000
_cell.length_b   1.000
_cell.length_c   1.000
_cell.angle_alpha   90.00
_cell.angle_beta   90.00
_cell.angle_gamma   90.00
#
_symmetry.space_group_name_H-M   'P 1'
#
loop_
_entity.id
_entity.type
_entity.pdbx_description
1 polymer ?
#
loop_
_entity_poly.entity_id
_entity_poly.type
_entity_poly.pdbx_seq_one_letter_code
_entity_poly.pdbx_strand_id
1 'polypeptide(L)'
;ILVFENTTEVIRAESILKAEGWKIKVMGPPPEIRSGCDLVIEFPLIEELSIIRKLTENKLRPTQVVLINSVLLEPVDLLQEKEYGKYLMVRAANMKITVDREEKLIVNVSGGGCPDVPYLAEQMVNKDLSNAPLPRDIGYTLCAYALQIAYDRVVERCLV
;
A
#
# COMPACT_ATOMS: atom_id res chain seq x y z
N ILE A 1 15.76 2.47 4.50
CA ILE A 1 14.41 3.00 4.22
C ILE A 1 14.46 4.50 3.95
N LEU A 2 13.61 4.99 3.05
CA LEU A 2 13.38 6.42 2.81
C LEU A 2 12.23 6.90 3.69
N VAL A 3 12.46 7.98 4.41
CA VAL A 3 11.46 8.68 5.23
C VAL A 3 11.12 10.00 4.57
N PHE A 4 9.84 10.34 4.49
CA PHE A 4 9.35 11.59 3.90
C PHE A 4 8.55 12.38 4.92
N GLU A 5 8.31 13.65 4.64
CA GLU A 5 7.57 14.53 5.53
C GLU A 5 6.09 14.11 5.62
N ASN A 6 5.52 13.67 4.50
CA ASN A 6 4.12 13.30 4.42
C ASN A 6 3.86 12.11 3.48
N THR A 7 2.71 11.49 3.64
CA THR A 7 2.29 10.29 2.89
C THR A 7 2.14 10.56 1.39
N THR A 8 1.78 11.77 0.98
CA THR A 8 1.65 12.13 -0.45
C THR A 8 3.00 12.05 -1.16
N GLU A 9 4.08 12.46 -0.49
CA GLU A 9 5.43 12.34 -1.04
C GLU A 9 5.86 10.88 -1.19
N VAL A 10 5.51 10.01 -0.22
CA VAL A 10 5.77 8.57 -0.33
C VAL A 10 5.08 7.97 -1.54
N ILE A 11 3.78 8.26 -1.75
CA ILE A 11 3.01 7.73 -2.88
C ILE A 11 3.57 8.24 -4.23
N ARG A 12 3.97 9.50 -4.30
CA ARG A 12 4.62 10.05 -5.50
C ARG A 12 5.98 9.40 -5.74
N ALA A 13 6.78 9.23 -4.72
CA ALA A 13 8.08 8.56 -4.81
C ALA A 13 7.91 7.10 -5.25
N GLU A 14 6.95 6.37 -4.68
CA GLU A 14 6.61 5.02 -5.11
C GLU A 14 6.29 4.95 -6.61
N SER A 15 5.40 5.83 -7.08
CA SER A 15 4.99 5.86 -8.50
C SER A 15 6.18 6.09 -9.43
N ILE A 16 7.07 7.03 -9.09
CA ILE A 16 8.27 7.34 -9.86
C ILE A 16 9.24 6.16 -9.86
N LEU A 17 9.52 5.59 -8.70
CA LEU A 17 10.51 4.52 -8.55
C LEU A 17 10.03 3.22 -9.22
N LYS A 18 8.76 2.87 -9.10
CA LYS A 18 8.18 1.72 -9.80
C LYS A 18 8.18 1.88 -11.31
N ALA A 19 7.89 3.09 -11.83
CA ALA A 19 7.93 3.36 -13.27
C ALA A 19 9.34 3.19 -13.88
N GLU A 20 10.38 3.43 -13.08
CA GLU A 20 11.78 3.20 -13.47
C GLU A 20 12.24 1.74 -13.26
N GLY A 21 11.37 0.87 -12.74
CA GLY A 21 11.64 -0.55 -12.56
C GLY A 21 12.38 -0.91 -11.27
N TRP A 22 12.55 0.00 -10.32
CA TRP A 22 13.17 -0.32 -9.04
C TRP A 22 12.30 -1.22 -8.17
N LYS A 23 12.92 -2.21 -7.55
CA LYS A 23 12.28 -3.10 -6.58
C LYS A 23 12.21 -2.39 -5.23
N ILE A 24 11.09 -1.76 -4.98
CA ILE A 24 10.83 -1.07 -3.72
C ILE A 24 9.55 -1.61 -3.06
N LYS A 25 9.42 -1.41 -1.76
CA LYS A 25 8.23 -1.78 -0.99
C LYS A 25 7.80 -0.62 -0.09
N VAL A 26 6.51 -0.27 -0.14
CA VAL A 26 5.94 0.68 0.82
C VAL A 26 5.56 -0.07 2.08
N MET A 27 6.00 0.44 3.22
CA MET A 27 5.90 -0.18 4.54
C MET A 27 5.40 0.84 5.56
N GLY A 28 4.95 0.35 6.73
CA GLY A 28 4.76 1.21 7.89
C GLY A 28 6.11 1.62 8.51
N PRO A 29 6.25 2.84 9.02
CA PRO A 29 7.49 3.26 9.69
C PRO A 29 7.74 2.44 10.96
N PRO A 30 9.00 2.11 11.25
CA PRO A 30 9.38 1.57 12.55
C PRO A 30 8.95 2.51 13.68
N PRO A 31 8.62 1.99 14.87
CA PRO A 31 8.17 2.81 15.99
C PRO A 31 9.12 3.95 16.36
N GLU A 32 10.43 3.73 16.22
CA GLU A 32 11.47 4.70 16.63
C GLU A 32 11.57 5.93 15.72
N ILE A 33 11.17 5.80 14.44
CA ILE A 33 11.26 6.89 13.45
C ILE A 33 9.90 7.39 12.99
N ARG A 34 8.84 6.96 13.65
CA ARG A 34 7.48 7.39 13.34
C ARG A 34 7.28 8.87 13.72
N SER A 35 7.40 9.75 12.73
CA SER A 35 7.23 11.20 12.90
C SER A 35 6.32 11.78 11.81
N GLY A 36 5.01 11.69 12.03
CA GLY A 36 4.04 12.38 11.18
C GLY A 36 3.65 11.66 9.88
N CYS A 37 4.55 10.91 9.25
CA CYS A 37 4.24 10.09 8.08
C CYS A 37 3.96 8.64 8.49
N ASP A 38 2.87 8.06 7.98
CA ASP A 38 2.48 6.68 8.27
C ASP A 38 3.05 5.65 7.27
N LEU A 39 3.88 6.11 6.32
CA LEU A 39 4.49 5.28 5.29
C LEU A 39 5.99 5.58 5.12
N VAL A 40 6.74 4.55 4.78
CA VAL A 40 8.16 4.63 4.38
C VAL A 40 8.39 3.76 3.15
N ILE A 41 9.50 3.96 2.44
CA ILE A 41 9.89 3.11 1.31
C ILE A 41 11.12 2.29 1.68
N GLU A 42 10.98 0.97 1.67
CA GLU A 42 12.09 0.05 1.72
C GLU A 42 12.68 -0.13 0.32
N PHE A 43 14.02 -0.14 0.21
CA PHE A 43 14.74 -0.27 -1.04
C PHE A 43 16.10 -0.95 -0.85
N PRO A 44 16.69 -1.57 -1.89
CA PRO A 44 18.03 -2.13 -1.83
C PRO A 44 19.09 -1.04 -1.65
N LEU A 45 19.93 -1.15 -0.61
CA LEU A 45 20.93 -0.14 -0.26
C LEU A 45 21.87 0.23 -1.44
N ILE A 46 22.17 -0.74 -2.30
CA ILE A 46 23.03 -0.52 -3.46
C ILE A 46 22.46 0.51 -4.45
N GLU A 47 21.16 0.73 -4.45
CA GLU A 47 20.44 1.67 -5.33
C GLU A 47 20.27 3.08 -4.73
N GLU A 48 20.78 3.31 -3.51
CA GLU A 48 20.55 4.56 -2.77
C GLU A 48 20.85 5.81 -3.61
N LEU A 49 22.06 5.90 -4.17
CA LEU A 49 22.48 7.10 -4.91
C LEU A 49 21.64 7.32 -6.16
N SER A 50 21.28 6.26 -6.87
CA SER A 50 20.45 6.31 -8.08
C SER A 50 19.04 6.77 -7.74
N ILE A 51 18.45 6.20 -6.70
CA ILE A 51 17.12 6.54 -6.19
C ILE A 51 17.06 7.99 -5.74
N ILE A 52 18.02 8.44 -4.90
CA ILE A 52 18.06 9.82 -4.41
C ILE A 52 18.22 10.82 -5.55
N ARG A 53 19.06 10.52 -6.54
CA ARG A 53 19.20 11.36 -7.74
C ARG A 53 17.87 11.49 -8.47
N LYS A 54 17.22 10.36 -8.78
CA LYS A 54 15.94 10.35 -9.50
C LYS A 54 14.84 11.09 -8.75
N LEU A 55 14.74 10.90 -7.45
CA LEU A 55 13.77 11.63 -6.63
C LEU A 55 14.06 13.14 -6.63
N THR A 56 15.35 13.54 -6.53
CA THR A 56 15.74 14.96 -6.56
C THR A 56 15.41 15.63 -7.90
N GLU A 57 15.61 14.94 -9.02
CA GLU A 57 15.21 15.40 -10.36
C GLU A 57 13.70 15.67 -10.45
N ASN A 58 12.90 14.90 -9.71
CA ASN A 58 11.45 15.05 -9.63
C ASN A 58 10.99 15.96 -8.47
N LYS A 59 11.89 16.74 -7.87
CA LYS A 59 11.63 17.67 -6.77
C LYS A 59 11.05 16.97 -5.51
N LEU A 60 11.43 15.72 -5.30
CA LEU A 60 11.16 14.95 -4.09
C LEU A 60 12.48 14.73 -3.34
N ARG A 61 12.46 14.99 -2.03
CA ARG A 61 13.61 14.72 -1.18
C ARG A 61 13.15 14.02 0.08
N PRO A 62 13.65 12.81 0.34
CA PRO A 62 13.40 12.18 1.64
C PRO A 62 14.00 13.07 2.75
N THR A 63 13.31 13.15 3.87
CA THR A 63 13.80 13.84 5.07
C THR A 63 14.94 13.10 5.73
N GLN A 64 14.91 11.76 5.61
CA GLN A 64 15.96 10.88 6.13
C GLN A 64 16.13 9.65 5.24
N VAL A 65 17.35 9.15 5.20
CA VAL A 65 17.66 7.79 4.73
C VAL A 65 18.15 7.01 5.94
N VAL A 66 17.41 5.98 6.34
CA VAL A 66 17.71 5.21 7.55
C VAL A 66 18.15 3.81 7.16
N LEU A 67 19.31 3.41 7.64
CA LEU A 67 19.82 2.05 7.49
C LEU A 67 19.14 1.13 8.51
N ILE A 68 18.59 0.01 8.03
CA ILE A 68 18.03 -1.02 8.91
C ILE A 68 19.18 -1.84 9.47
N ASN A 69 19.59 -1.55 10.69
CA ASN A 69 20.69 -2.22 11.39
C ASN A 69 20.28 -2.88 12.71
N SER A 70 19.00 -2.78 13.07
CA SER A 70 18.44 -3.41 14.25
C SER A 70 16.96 -3.74 14.05
N VAL A 71 16.42 -4.66 14.83
CA VAL A 71 15.00 -5.06 14.81
C VAL A 71 14.07 -3.88 15.09
N LEU A 72 14.51 -2.90 15.88
CA LEU A 72 13.72 -1.70 16.21
C LEU A 72 13.55 -0.75 15.03
N LEU A 73 14.41 -0.86 14.01
CA LEU A 73 14.35 -0.08 12.78
C LEU A 73 13.71 -0.85 11.61
N GLU A 74 13.23 -2.07 11.82
CA GLU A 74 12.53 -2.82 10.79
C GLU A 74 11.18 -2.17 10.49
N PRO A 75 10.88 -1.89 9.21
CA PRO A 75 9.59 -1.34 8.83
C PRO A 75 8.48 -2.39 9.00
N VAL A 76 7.26 -1.91 9.26
CA VAL A 76 6.10 -2.78 9.49
C VAL A 76 5.40 -3.09 8.18
N ASP A 77 5.12 -4.39 7.94
CA ASP A 77 4.34 -4.78 6.77
C ASP A 77 2.91 -4.22 6.86
N LEU A 78 2.48 -3.56 5.79
CA LEU A 78 1.13 -3.00 5.72
C LEU A 78 0.07 -4.08 5.52
N LEU A 79 0.45 -5.22 4.92
CA LEU A 79 -0.45 -6.29 4.56
C LEU A 79 -0.60 -7.31 5.69
N GLN A 80 -1.85 -7.67 5.96
CA GLN A 80 -2.20 -8.78 6.83
C GLN A 80 -3.28 -9.60 6.13
N GLU A 81 -3.09 -10.91 6.10
CA GLU A 81 -4.03 -11.85 5.49
C GLU A 81 -4.68 -12.72 6.56
N LYS A 82 -5.94 -13.04 6.35
CA LYS A 82 -6.65 -14.01 7.19
C LYS A 82 -7.63 -14.81 6.36
N GLU A 83 -7.56 -16.12 6.50
CA GLU A 83 -8.44 -17.05 5.80
C GLU A 83 -9.54 -17.56 6.74
N TYR A 84 -10.77 -17.63 6.22
CA TYR A 84 -11.95 -18.13 6.89
C TYR A 84 -12.71 -19.08 5.96
N GLY A 85 -12.30 -20.34 5.93
CA GLY A 85 -12.86 -21.30 4.97
C GLY A 85 -12.65 -20.83 3.52
N LYS A 86 -13.72 -20.61 2.78
CA LYS A 86 -13.67 -20.11 1.41
C LYS A 86 -13.36 -18.60 1.30
N TYR A 87 -13.38 -17.87 2.40
CA TYR A 87 -13.15 -16.43 2.40
C TYR A 87 -11.70 -16.08 2.69
N LEU A 88 -11.13 -15.18 1.89
CA LEU A 88 -9.86 -14.52 2.13
C LEU A 88 -10.11 -13.06 2.49
N MET A 89 -9.65 -12.64 3.66
CA MET A 89 -9.62 -11.24 4.04
C MET A 89 -8.19 -10.72 3.98
N VAL A 90 -7.97 -9.65 3.25
CA VAL A 90 -6.71 -8.91 3.22
C VAL A 90 -6.93 -7.52 3.81
N ARG A 91 -6.06 -7.15 4.73
CA ARG A 91 -5.99 -5.82 5.32
C ARG A 91 -4.72 -5.12 4.84
N ALA A 92 -4.84 -3.86 4.44
CA ALA A 92 -3.71 -2.95 4.26
C ALA A 92 -3.96 -1.68 5.08
N ALA A 93 -3.07 -1.37 6.00
CA ALA A 93 -3.26 -0.31 6.98
C ALA A 93 -4.63 -0.47 7.71
N ASN A 94 -5.55 0.48 7.53
CA ASN A 94 -6.89 0.44 8.13
C ASN A 94 -7.99 -0.05 7.18
N MET A 95 -7.66 -0.37 5.92
CA MET A 95 -8.63 -0.87 4.93
C MET A 95 -8.60 -2.39 4.84
N LYS A 96 -9.76 -2.98 4.60
CA LYS A 96 -9.94 -4.43 4.47
C LYS A 96 -10.80 -4.74 3.26
N ILE A 97 -10.41 -5.77 2.53
CA ILE A 97 -11.22 -6.39 1.48
C ILE A 97 -11.38 -7.86 1.80
N THR A 98 -12.57 -8.40 1.64
CA THR A 98 -12.84 -9.84 1.80
C THR A 98 -13.44 -10.37 0.52
N VAL A 99 -12.93 -11.49 0.05
CA VAL A 99 -13.40 -12.16 -1.16
C VAL A 99 -13.79 -13.61 -0.89
N ASP A 100 -14.78 -14.09 -1.63
CA ASP A 100 -15.05 -15.51 -1.79
C ASP A 100 -14.09 -16.06 -2.84
N ARG A 101 -13.20 -16.97 -2.43
CA ARG A 101 -12.16 -17.54 -3.31
C ARG A 101 -12.72 -18.50 -4.37
N GLU A 102 -13.85 -19.14 -4.08
CA GLU A 102 -14.50 -20.07 -4.99
C GLU A 102 -15.25 -19.33 -6.09
N GLU A 103 -16.04 -18.33 -5.70
CA GLU A 103 -16.86 -17.54 -6.63
C GLU A 103 -16.13 -16.34 -7.22
N LYS A 104 -14.93 -16.00 -6.72
CA LYS A 104 -14.15 -14.81 -7.10
C LYS A 104 -14.90 -13.48 -6.88
N LEU A 105 -15.83 -13.46 -5.93
CA LEU A 105 -16.64 -12.28 -5.61
C LEU A 105 -16.06 -11.50 -4.43
N ILE A 106 -16.09 -10.19 -4.53
CA ILE A 106 -15.80 -9.30 -3.42
C ILE A 106 -17.05 -9.26 -2.53
N VAL A 107 -16.94 -9.80 -1.31
CA VAL A 107 -18.08 -9.89 -0.38
C VAL A 107 -18.12 -8.78 0.65
N ASN A 108 -16.99 -8.12 0.91
CA ASN A 108 -16.94 -7.00 1.84
C ASN A 108 -15.77 -6.06 1.55
N VAL A 109 -16.02 -4.77 1.69
CA VAL A 109 -15.02 -3.70 1.77
C VAL A 109 -15.32 -2.89 3.02
N SER A 110 -14.32 -2.69 3.88
CA SER A 110 -14.47 -1.93 5.12
C SER A 110 -13.17 -1.26 5.51
N GLY A 111 -13.26 -0.21 6.33
CA GLY A 111 -12.08 0.50 6.80
C GLY A 111 -12.41 1.66 7.71
N GLY A 112 -11.40 2.42 8.08
CA GLY A 112 -11.57 3.57 8.97
C GLY A 112 -12.15 4.78 8.25
N GLY A 113 -12.99 5.51 8.87
CA GLY A 113 -13.68 6.77 8.71
C GLY A 113 -13.44 7.74 7.51
N CYS A 114 -12.78 7.31 6.44
CA CYS A 114 -12.65 8.16 5.25
C CYS A 114 -13.97 8.31 4.51
N PRO A 115 -14.28 9.49 3.95
CA PRO A 115 -15.58 9.77 3.31
C PRO A 115 -15.88 8.90 2.10
N ASP A 116 -14.86 8.44 1.37
CA ASP A 116 -15.03 7.63 0.15
C ASP A 116 -15.19 6.13 0.41
N VAL A 117 -15.00 5.65 1.66
CA VAL A 117 -15.14 4.22 1.98
C VAL A 117 -16.52 3.65 1.66
N PRO A 118 -17.64 4.31 1.99
CA PRO A 118 -18.97 3.84 1.60
C PRO A 118 -19.14 3.74 0.08
N TYR A 119 -18.64 4.71 -0.66
CA TYR A 119 -18.68 4.72 -2.12
C TYR A 119 -17.84 3.58 -2.71
N LEU A 120 -16.60 3.39 -2.23
CA LEU A 120 -15.74 2.28 -2.64
C LEU A 120 -16.42 0.94 -2.40
N ALA A 121 -17.04 0.77 -1.23
CA ALA A 121 -17.76 -0.45 -0.89
C ALA A 121 -18.95 -0.70 -1.84
N GLU A 122 -19.75 0.34 -2.14
CA GLU A 122 -20.88 0.27 -3.08
C GLU A 122 -20.42 -0.16 -4.48
N GLN A 123 -19.31 0.41 -4.95
CA GLN A 123 -18.80 0.11 -6.30
C GLN A 123 -18.16 -1.26 -6.44
N MET A 124 -17.64 -1.84 -5.36
CA MET A 124 -16.82 -3.05 -5.40
C MET A 124 -17.54 -4.30 -4.89
N VAL A 125 -18.39 -4.19 -3.87
CA VAL A 125 -19.07 -5.36 -3.27
C VAL A 125 -20.02 -5.99 -4.29
N ASN A 126 -20.08 -7.32 -4.30
CA ASN A 126 -20.78 -8.17 -5.28
C ASN A 126 -20.25 -8.07 -6.73
N LYS A 127 -19.04 -7.52 -6.92
CA LYS A 127 -18.36 -7.57 -8.21
C LYS A 127 -17.40 -8.75 -8.25
N ASP A 128 -17.26 -9.32 -9.45
CA ASP A 128 -16.22 -10.27 -9.74
C ASP A 128 -14.85 -9.60 -9.63
N LEU A 129 -13.91 -10.28 -9.00
CA LEU A 129 -12.57 -9.75 -8.72
C LEU A 129 -11.81 -9.32 -9.99
N SER A 130 -12.06 -9.99 -11.13
CA SER A 130 -11.42 -9.65 -12.40
C SER A 130 -12.00 -8.41 -13.09
N ASN A 131 -13.24 -8.03 -12.73
CA ASN A 131 -14.00 -6.94 -13.36
C ASN A 131 -14.32 -5.79 -12.40
N ALA A 132 -13.91 -5.89 -11.13
CA ALA A 132 -14.13 -4.82 -10.17
C ALA A 132 -13.30 -3.58 -10.53
N PRO A 133 -13.85 -2.37 -10.33
CA PRO A 133 -13.09 -1.15 -10.54
C PRO A 133 -11.89 -1.07 -9.58
N LEU A 134 -10.79 -0.50 -10.04
CA LEU A 134 -9.61 -0.34 -9.21
C LEU A 134 -9.85 0.75 -8.15
N PRO A 135 -9.61 0.47 -6.87
CA PRO A 135 -9.83 1.45 -5.80
C PRO A 135 -9.17 2.81 -6.04
N ARG A 136 -7.95 2.81 -6.57
CA ARG A 136 -7.19 4.05 -6.86
C ARG A 136 -7.80 4.91 -7.97
N ASP A 137 -8.62 4.31 -8.87
CA ASP A 137 -9.20 5.01 -10.00
C ASP A 137 -10.54 5.66 -9.65
N ILE A 138 -11.20 5.15 -8.60
CA ILE A 138 -12.53 5.61 -8.17
C ILE A 138 -12.55 6.32 -6.82
N GLY A 139 -11.49 6.21 -6.02
CA GLY A 139 -11.39 6.87 -4.71
C GLY A 139 -10.40 8.02 -4.70
N TYR A 140 -10.53 8.91 -3.72
CA TYR A 140 -9.78 10.17 -3.64
C TYR A 140 -8.94 10.31 -2.37
N THR A 141 -9.01 9.34 -1.46
CA THR A 141 -8.33 9.41 -0.17
C THR A 141 -7.21 8.35 -0.04
N LEU A 142 -6.42 8.48 1.01
CA LEU A 142 -5.44 7.45 1.39
C LEU A 142 -6.08 6.08 1.68
N CYS A 143 -7.37 6.05 1.99
CA CYS A 143 -8.11 4.80 2.15
C CYS A 143 -8.25 4.06 0.81
N ALA A 144 -8.48 4.77 -0.29
CA ALA A 144 -8.49 4.17 -1.63
C ALA A 144 -7.10 3.61 -2.01
N TYR A 145 -6.03 4.33 -1.69
CA TYR A 145 -4.67 3.84 -1.87
C TYR A 145 -4.39 2.56 -1.06
N ALA A 146 -4.73 2.55 0.23
CA ALA A 146 -4.57 1.37 1.08
C ALA A 146 -5.44 0.20 0.59
N LEU A 147 -6.68 0.48 0.17
CA LEU A 147 -7.55 -0.53 -0.40
C LEU A 147 -7.00 -1.10 -1.71
N GLN A 148 -6.33 -0.28 -2.54
CA GLN A 148 -5.65 -0.78 -3.75
C GLN A 148 -4.55 -1.78 -3.40
N ILE A 149 -3.72 -1.51 -2.40
CA ILE A 149 -2.68 -2.45 -1.94
C ILE A 149 -3.32 -3.78 -1.50
N ALA A 150 -4.42 -3.72 -0.75
CA ALA A 150 -5.13 -4.93 -0.33
C ALA A 150 -5.78 -5.66 -1.51
N TYR A 151 -6.34 -4.94 -2.48
CA TYR A 151 -6.94 -5.49 -3.70
C TYR A 151 -5.90 -6.21 -4.56
N ASP A 152 -4.76 -5.58 -4.84
CA ASP A 152 -3.67 -6.17 -5.61
C ASP A 152 -3.22 -7.50 -4.99
N ARG A 153 -3.13 -7.54 -3.66
CA ARG A 153 -2.78 -8.77 -2.94
C ARG A 153 -3.84 -9.86 -3.06
N VAL A 154 -5.12 -9.50 -3.02
CA VAL A 154 -6.22 -10.45 -3.25
C VAL A 154 -6.17 -11.01 -4.68
N VAL A 155 -5.91 -10.16 -5.69
CA VAL A 155 -5.76 -10.58 -7.09
C VAL A 155 -4.62 -11.59 -7.24
N GLU A 156 -3.44 -11.31 -6.66
CA GLU A 156 -2.31 -12.23 -6.65
C GLU A 156 -2.67 -13.60 -6.04
N ARG A 157 -3.44 -13.59 -4.96
CA ARG A 157 -3.81 -14.82 -4.21
C ARG A 157 -4.95 -15.62 -4.84
N CYS A 158 -5.79 -14.99 -5.64
CA CYS A 158 -7.02 -15.60 -6.14
C CYS A 158 -7.06 -15.80 -7.66
N LEU A 159 -6.33 -15.01 -8.45
CA LEU A 159 -6.38 -15.05 -9.92
C LEU A 159 -5.06 -15.51 -10.56
N VAL A 160 -3.97 -15.52 -9.84
CA VAL A 160 -2.66 -16.04 -10.27
C VAL A 160 -2.40 -17.39 -9.61
#